data_44aa961049a5bc49b54613d3bf665a52
#
_entry.id   44aa961049a5bc49b54613d3bf665a52
#
_cell.length_a   1.000
_cell.length_b   1.000
_cell.length_c   1.000
_cell.angle_alpha   90.00
_cell.angle_beta   90.00
_cell.angle_gamma   90.00
#
_symmetry.space_group_name_H-M   'P 1'
#
loop_
_entity.id
_entity.type
_entity.pdbx_description
1 polymer ?
#
loop_
_entity_poly.entity_id
_entity_poly.type
_entity_poly.pdbx_seq_one_letter_code
_entity_poly.pdbx_strand_id
1 'polypeptide(L)'
;MTEDTLLSARGLTLSFGAIPALVEVDVDLWPGEMLAVVGESGSGKTTLLNVLSGRVAPQSGAVWYRDPAGRLHDVHAMPAPVLRSLHRSDWGFVHQDPKQNLRMAVTAGGNVGERLMAQGARHYGDIRNQALEWLRQVEIDADRIDDLPRTFSGGMLQRLQIARTLVTHPRLVFMDEPTGGLDVSVQARLLDLIRTLVARLSIAAVLVTHDIAVARLLAHRIAVMQRGRVVETGLTDQVLDDPQHPYTQLLVSSVLHA
;
A
#
# COMPACT_ATOMS: atom_id res chain seq x y z
N MET A 1 7.21 -17.97 -12.62
CA MET A 1 6.81 -17.73 -11.20
C MET A 1 7.80 -18.49 -10.32
N THR A 2 8.49 -17.80 -9.44
CA THR A 2 9.30 -18.45 -8.41
C THR A 2 8.38 -19.02 -7.32
N GLU A 3 8.72 -20.18 -6.75
CA GLU A 3 7.87 -20.90 -5.79
C GLU A 3 7.52 -20.10 -4.53
N ASP A 4 8.22 -18.99 -4.25
CA ASP A 4 8.12 -18.24 -2.99
C ASP A 4 7.45 -16.86 -3.12
N THR A 5 6.91 -16.46 -4.28
CA THR A 5 6.25 -15.15 -4.43
C THR A 5 4.91 -15.11 -3.69
N LEU A 6 4.64 -13.99 -2.97
CA LEU A 6 3.36 -13.72 -2.33
C LEU A 6 2.32 -13.21 -3.34
N LEU A 7 2.73 -12.27 -4.20
CA LEU A 7 1.91 -11.71 -5.27
C LEU A 7 2.74 -11.69 -6.56
N SER A 8 2.15 -12.11 -7.67
CA SER A 8 2.82 -12.12 -8.98
C SER A 8 1.86 -11.66 -10.05
N ALA A 9 2.31 -10.79 -10.92
CA ALA A 9 1.56 -10.31 -12.08
C ALA A 9 2.35 -10.54 -13.36
N ARG A 10 1.66 -10.94 -14.44
CA ARG A 10 2.28 -11.20 -15.73
C ARG A 10 1.46 -10.65 -16.88
N GLY A 11 2.12 -9.92 -17.77
CA GLY A 11 1.56 -9.41 -19.01
C GLY A 11 0.38 -8.47 -18.83
N LEU A 12 0.31 -7.73 -17.71
CA LEU A 12 -0.83 -6.87 -17.42
C LEU A 12 -0.95 -5.76 -18.45
N THR A 13 -2.09 -5.73 -19.12
CA THR A 13 -2.43 -4.67 -20.08
C THR A 13 -3.81 -4.12 -19.75
N LEU A 14 -3.92 -2.78 -19.75
CA LEU A 14 -5.17 -2.06 -19.49
C LEU A 14 -5.12 -0.70 -20.18
N SER A 15 -6.23 -0.35 -20.85
CA SER A 15 -6.42 0.97 -21.45
C SER A 15 -7.74 1.58 -21.01
N PHE A 16 -7.76 2.89 -20.81
CA PHE A 16 -8.98 3.68 -20.62
C PHE A 16 -9.31 4.41 -21.92
N GLY A 17 -10.25 3.87 -22.70
CA GLY A 17 -10.48 4.30 -24.06
C GLY A 17 -9.25 4.10 -24.94
N ALA A 18 -8.74 5.15 -25.55
CA ALA A 18 -7.53 5.12 -26.39
C ALA A 18 -6.22 5.31 -25.60
N ILE A 19 -6.28 5.54 -24.29
CA ILE A 19 -5.10 5.85 -23.47
C ILE A 19 -4.63 4.54 -22.80
N PRO A 20 -3.44 4.02 -23.16
CA PRO A 20 -2.86 2.86 -22.49
C PRO A 20 -2.41 3.28 -21.07
N ALA A 21 -2.90 2.58 -20.06
CA ALA A 21 -2.53 2.79 -18.65
C ALA A 21 -1.55 1.75 -18.15
N LEU A 22 -1.64 0.50 -18.64
CA LEU A 22 -0.67 -0.56 -18.42
C LEU A 22 -0.40 -1.26 -19.74
N VAL A 23 0.87 -1.59 -20.00
CA VAL A 23 1.31 -2.23 -21.24
C VAL A 23 2.33 -3.32 -20.92
N GLU A 24 1.89 -4.58 -20.93
CA GLU A 24 2.70 -5.78 -20.69
C GLU A 24 3.52 -5.69 -19.38
N VAL A 25 2.87 -5.32 -18.26
CA VAL A 25 3.54 -5.13 -16.99
C VAL A 25 3.67 -6.46 -16.24
N ASP A 26 4.91 -6.76 -15.83
CA ASP A 26 5.25 -7.87 -14.94
C ASP A 26 5.72 -7.33 -13.58
N VAL A 27 5.25 -7.94 -12.50
CA VAL A 27 5.63 -7.58 -11.12
C VAL A 27 5.65 -8.83 -10.25
N ASP A 28 6.67 -8.95 -9.39
CA ASP A 28 6.75 -9.93 -8.32
C ASP A 28 6.94 -9.23 -6.98
N LEU A 29 6.26 -9.73 -5.95
CA LEU A 29 6.39 -9.31 -4.57
C LEU A 29 6.58 -10.54 -3.68
N TRP A 30 7.58 -10.51 -2.81
CA TRP A 30 7.89 -11.58 -1.87
C TRP A 30 7.31 -11.30 -0.48
N PRO A 31 7.11 -12.33 0.37
CA PRO A 31 6.71 -12.12 1.76
C PRO A 31 7.69 -11.19 2.50
N GLY A 32 7.15 -10.21 3.25
CA GLY A 32 7.94 -9.24 4.00
C GLY A 32 8.67 -8.20 3.15
N GLU A 33 8.53 -8.23 1.83
CA GLU A 33 9.14 -7.26 0.93
C GLU A 33 8.28 -5.99 0.82
N MET A 34 8.94 -4.82 0.75
CA MET A 34 8.32 -3.59 0.26
C MET A 34 8.85 -3.27 -1.13
N LEU A 35 7.96 -3.31 -2.12
CA LEU A 35 8.22 -2.89 -3.50
C LEU A 35 7.66 -1.48 -3.70
N ALA A 36 8.52 -0.51 -4.06
CA ALA A 36 8.06 0.80 -4.49
C ALA A 36 7.85 0.82 -6.02
N VAL A 37 6.72 1.38 -6.44
CA VAL A 37 6.43 1.71 -7.83
C VAL A 37 6.55 3.21 -7.98
N VAL A 38 7.56 3.67 -8.73
CA VAL A 38 7.89 5.09 -8.88
C VAL A 38 7.75 5.55 -10.33
N GLY A 39 7.61 6.85 -10.56
CA GLY A 39 7.49 7.46 -11.88
C GLY A 39 6.65 8.72 -11.85
N GLU A 40 6.61 9.45 -12.95
CA GLU A 40 5.82 10.68 -13.09
C GLU A 40 4.31 10.48 -12.90
N SER A 41 3.59 11.57 -12.65
CA SER A 41 2.12 11.56 -12.65
C SER A 41 1.60 11.05 -14.01
N GLY A 42 0.61 10.17 -13.97
CA GLY A 42 0.04 9.57 -15.19
C GLY A 42 0.85 8.40 -15.77
N SER A 43 1.95 7.94 -15.15
CA SER A 43 2.72 6.78 -15.66
C SER A 43 2.03 5.44 -15.49
N GLY A 44 0.89 5.35 -14.77
CA GLY A 44 0.11 4.13 -14.58
C GLY A 44 0.20 3.50 -13.18
N LYS A 45 0.93 4.09 -12.23
CA LYS A 45 1.21 3.53 -10.89
C LYS A 45 -0.05 3.17 -10.09
N THR A 46 -0.97 4.13 -9.91
CA THR A 46 -2.24 3.89 -9.20
C THR A 46 -3.11 2.87 -9.94
N THR A 47 -3.05 2.85 -11.28
CA THR A 47 -3.74 1.82 -12.09
C THR A 47 -3.15 0.44 -11.81
N LEU A 48 -1.82 0.31 -11.78
CA LEU A 48 -1.15 -0.94 -11.43
C LEU A 48 -1.55 -1.40 -10.02
N LEU A 49 -1.52 -0.51 -9.03
CA LEU A 49 -1.94 -0.80 -7.65
C LEU A 49 -3.39 -1.34 -7.60
N ASN A 50 -4.30 -0.71 -8.36
CA ASN A 50 -5.71 -1.12 -8.41
C ASN A 50 -5.89 -2.47 -9.12
N VAL A 51 -5.09 -2.77 -10.15
CA VAL A 51 -5.11 -4.08 -10.82
C VAL A 51 -4.52 -5.17 -9.89
N LEU A 52 -3.38 -4.93 -9.27
CA LEU A 52 -2.75 -5.88 -8.33
C LEU A 52 -3.67 -6.22 -7.15
N SER A 53 -4.46 -5.26 -6.69
CA SER A 53 -5.41 -5.46 -5.58
C SER A 53 -6.78 -6.01 -5.98
N GLY A 54 -7.00 -6.31 -7.26
CA GLY A 54 -8.27 -6.84 -7.77
C GLY A 54 -9.41 -5.82 -7.82
N ARG A 55 -9.13 -4.52 -7.66
CA ARG A 55 -10.14 -3.45 -7.75
C ARG A 55 -10.52 -3.12 -9.20
N VAL A 56 -9.58 -3.29 -10.11
CA VAL A 56 -9.77 -3.08 -11.56
C VAL A 56 -9.26 -4.30 -12.29
N ALA A 57 -10.09 -4.89 -13.14
CA ALA A 57 -9.67 -6.03 -13.95
C ALA A 57 -8.80 -5.56 -15.13
N PRO A 58 -7.68 -6.24 -15.46
CA PRO A 58 -6.90 -5.98 -16.66
C PRO A 58 -7.65 -6.46 -17.90
N GLN A 59 -7.28 -5.93 -19.06
CA GLN A 59 -7.77 -6.44 -20.36
C GLN A 59 -7.08 -7.73 -20.77
N SER A 60 -5.79 -7.88 -20.41
CA SER A 60 -5.04 -9.12 -20.55
C SER A 60 -3.99 -9.25 -19.44
N GLY A 61 -3.44 -10.45 -19.31
CA GLY A 61 -2.55 -10.81 -18.20
C GLY A 61 -3.32 -11.37 -17.01
N ALA A 62 -2.60 -11.71 -15.94
CA ALA A 62 -3.18 -12.26 -14.72
C ALA A 62 -2.40 -11.81 -13.48
N VAL A 63 -3.07 -11.81 -12.33
CA VAL A 63 -2.48 -11.55 -11.02
C VAL A 63 -2.72 -12.76 -10.12
N TRP A 64 -1.66 -13.34 -9.58
CA TRP A 64 -1.75 -14.47 -8.67
C TRP A 64 -1.34 -14.06 -7.25
N TYR A 65 -2.13 -14.50 -6.30
CA TYR A 65 -1.87 -14.34 -4.87
C TYR A 65 -1.71 -15.72 -4.22
N ARG A 66 -0.71 -15.87 -3.35
CA ARG A 66 -0.47 -17.06 -2.56
C ARG A 66 -1.06 -16.91 -1.16
N ASP A 67 -2.07 -17.73 -0.86
CA ASP A 67 -2.73 -17.73 0.45
C ASP A 67 -1.82 -18.31 1.57
N PRO A 68 -2.20 -18.19 2.86
CA PRO A 68 -1.42 -18.74 3.97
C PRO A 68 -1.23 -20.26 3.89
N ALA A 69 -2.06 -20.99 3.16
CA ALA A 69 -1.93 -22.42 2.93
C ALA A 69 -1.01 -22.76 1.74
N GLY A 70 -0.39 -21.74 1.11
CA GLY A 70 0.50 -21.91 -0.04
C GLY A 70 -0.22 -22.08 -1.39
N ARG A 71 -1.55 -21.99 -1.44
CA ARG A 71 -2.33 -22.14 -2.68
C ARG A 71 -2.32 -20.85 -3.48
N LEU A 72 -2.15 -20.99 -4.79
CA LEU A 72 -2.22 -19.88 -5.74
C LEU A 72 -3.67 -19.62 -6.18
N HIS A 73 -4.03 -18.37 -6.17
CA HIS A 73 -5.35 -17.90 -6.61
C HIS A 73 -5.16 -16.80 -7.66
N ASP A 74 -5.85 -16.92 -8.78
CA ASP A 74 -5.99 -15.80 -9.71
C ASP A 74 -6.94 -14.76 -9.09
N VAL A 75 -6.41 -13.58 -8.80
CA VAL A 75 -7.11 -12.50 -8.10
C VAL A 75 -8.38 -12.07 -8.84
N HIS A 76 -8.31 -12.01 -10.16
CA HIS A 76 -9.43 -11.57 -11.01
C HIS A 76 -10.45 -12.68 -11.33
N ALA A 77 -10.07 -13.94 -11.13
CA ALA A 77 -10.97 -15.08 -11.24
C ALA A 77 -11.66 -15.44 -9.90
N MET A 78 -11.23 -14.80 -8.78
CA MET A 78 -11.86 -15.04 -7.48
C MET A 78 -13.32 -14.60 -7.47
N PRO A 79 -14.22 -15.38 -6.84
CA PRO A 79 -15.57 -14.90 -6.53
C PRO A 79 -15.52 -13.61 -5.69
N ALA A 80 -16.38 -12.64 -6.02
CA ALA A 80 -16.39 -11.35 -5.33
C ALA A 80 -16.51 -11.44 -3.78
N PRO A 81 -17.24 -12.41 -3.16
CA PRO A 81 -17.22 -12.58 -1.71
C PRO A 81 -15.85 -12.98 -1.16
N VAL A 82 -15.08 -13.81 -1.88
CA VAL A 82 -13.74 -14.26 -1.48
C VAL A 82 -12.76 -13.08 -1.52
N LEU A 83 -12.74 -12.32 -2.62
CA LEU A 83 -11.91 -11.13 -2.74
C LEU A 83 -12.24 -10.08 -1.67
N ARG A 84 -13.55 -9.85 -1.38
CA ARG A 84 -13.95 -8.97 -0.28
C ARG A 84 -13.49 -9.48 1.09
N SER A 85 -13.44 -10.79 1.30
CA SER A 85 -12.91 -11.38 2.53
C SER A 85 -11.42 -11.08 2.67
N LEU A 86 -10.62 -11.27 1.60
CA LEU A 86 -9.19 -10.93 1.58
C LEU A 86 -8.97 -9.45 1.94
N HIS A 87 -9.72 -8.53 1.33
CA HIS A 87 -9.63 -7.09 1.64
C HIS A 87 -9.99 -6.74 3.08
N ARG A 88 -10.75 -7.60 3.78
CA ARG A 88 -11.14 -7.39 5.19
C ARG A 88 -10.16 -7.97 6.19
N SER A 89 -9.45 -9.02 5.82
CA SER A 89 -8.59 -9.78 6.75
C SER A 89 -7.11 -9.70 6.41
N ASP A 90 -6.76 -10.10 5.21
CA ASP A 90 -5.40 -10.44 4.80
C ASP A 90 -4.71 -9.32 4.00
N TRP A 91 -5.51 -8.43 3.41
CA TRP A 91 -5.04 -7.28 2.64
C TRP A 91 -5.42 -5.96 3.29
N GLY A 92 -4.47 -5.01 3.29
CA GLY A 92 -4.66 -3.65 3.77
C GLY A 92 -4.59 -2.63 2.63
N PHE A 93 -5.19 -1.47 2.86
CA PHE A 93 -5.11 -0.34 1.94
C PHE A 93 -4.85 0.96 2.71
N VAL A 94 -3.84 1.72 2.27
CA VAL A 94 -3.55 3.07 2.72
C VAL A 94 -3.68 3.99 1.53
N HIS A 95 -4.66 4.87 1.55
CA HIS A 95 -4.96 5.83 0.48
C HIS A 95 -4.23 7.16 0.72
N GLN A 96 -3.98 7.89 -0.34
CA GLN A 96 -3.45 9.25 -0.28
C GLN A 96 -4.38 10.17 0.54
N ASP A 97 -5.69 10.15 0.25
CA ASP A 97 -6.69 10.82 1.09
C ASP A 97 -7.26 9.82 2.11
N PRO A 98 -6.95 9.99 3.43
CA PRO A 98 -7.42 9.08 4.47
C PRO A 98 -8.95 9.06 4.61
N LYS A 99 -9.66 10.08 4.13
CA LYS A 99 -11.13 10.14 4.16
C LYS A 99 -11.77 9.06 3.30
N GLN A 100 -11.07 8.51 2.31
CA GLN A 100 -11.56 7.40 1.50
C GLN A 100 -11.66 6.08 2.30
N ASN A 101 -10.89 5.96 3.37
CA ASN A 101 -10.83 4.74 4.19
C ASN A 101 -11.43 4.93 5.59
N LEU A 102 -11.53 6.17 6.08
CA LEU A 102 -12.04 6.47 7.42
C LEU A 102 -13.52 6.87 7.37
N ARG A 103 -14.27 6.40 8.38
CA ARG A 103 -15.65 6.82 8.62
C ARG A 103 -15.65 8.05 9.52
N MET A 104 -15.78 9.24 8.92
CA MET A 104 -15.63 10.53 9.60
C MET A 104 -16.69 10.80 10.70
N ALA A 105 -17.80 10.06 10.71
CA ALA A 105 -18.86 10.11 11.72
C ALA A 105 -18.74 9.02 12.80
N VAL A 106 -17.68 8.20 12.75
CA VAL A 106 -17.40 7.12 13.72
C VAL A 106 -16.14 7.50 14.47
N THR A 107 -16.08 7.23 15.78
CA THR A 107 -14.91 7.55 16.60
C THR A 107 -13.61 6.91 16.11
N ALA A 108 -12.47 7.39 16.57
CA ALA A 108 -11.16 6.82 16.20
C ALA A 108 -11.09 5.33 16.58
N GLY A 109 -11.48 4.99 17.82
CA GLY A 109 -11.55 3.60 18.26
C GLY A 109 -12.54 2.77 17.47
N GLY A 110 -13.69 3.36 17.10
CA GLY A 110 -14.69 2.72 16.25
C GLY A 110 -14.18 2.42 14.85
N ASN A 111 -13.40 3.32 14.26
CA ASN A 111 -12.74 3.10 12.95
C ASN A 111 -11.78 1.91 12.98
N VAL A 112 -10.96 1.79 14.02
CA VAL A 112 -10.04 0.66 14.19
C VAL A 112 -10.82 -0.62 14.50
N GLY A 113 -11.76 -0.56 15.46
CA GLY A 113 -12.56 -1.71 15.93
C GLY A 113 -13.46 -2.32 14.85
N GLU A 114 -13.93 -1.52 13.88
CA GLU A 114 -14.74 -2.03 12.75
C GLU A 114 -14.04 -3.14 11.96
N ARG A 115 -12.71 -3.05 11.80
CA ARG A 115 -11.92 -4.07 11.12
C ARG A 115 -11.89 -5.39 11.92
N LEU A 116 -11.74 -5.30 13.23
CA LEU A 116 -11.78 -6.46 14.12
C LEU A 116 -13.17 -7.13 14.12
N MET A 117 -14.23 -6.33 14.17
CA MET A 117 -15.61 -6.84 14.05
C MET A 117 -15.85 -7.55 12.71
N ALA A 118 -15.26 -7.06 11.63
CA ALA A 118 -15.34 -7.69 10.31
C ALA A 118 -14.65 -9.07 10.27
N GLN A 119 -13.65 -9.31 11.13
CA GLN A 119 -12.98 -10.61 11.32
C GLN A 119 -13.71 -11.52 12.34
N GLY A 120 -14.80 -11.06 12.93
CA GLY A 120 -15.60 -11.88 13.84
C GLY A 120 -15.46 -11.52 15.33
N ALA A 121 -14.62 -10.54 15.70
CA ALA A 121 -14.57 -10.07 17.08
C ALA A 121 -15.94 -9.52 17.51
N ARG A 122 -16.37 -9.89 18.74
CA ARG A 122 -17.69 -9.48 19.27
C ARG A 122 -17.62 -8.86 20.66
N HIS A 123 -16.56 -9.12 21.42
CA HIS A 123 -16.44 -8.60 22.78
C HIS A 123 -15.94 -7.15 22.73
N TYR A 124 -16.79 -6.21 23.16
CA TYR A 124 -16.52 -4.77 23.08
C TYR A 124 -15.23 -4.35 23.81
N GLY A 125 -15.00 -4.88 25.02
CA GLY A 125 -13.80 -4.57 25.82
C GLY A 125 -12.51 -4.93 25.10
N ASP A 126 -12.46 -6.11 24.47
CA ASP A 126 -11.27 -6.57 23.74
C ASP A 126 -11.03 -5.74 22.48
N ILE A 127 -12.11 -5.42 21.75
CA ILE A 127 -12.05 -4.55 20.57
C ILE A 127 -11.52 -3.17 20.96
N ARG A 128 -12.02 -2.58 22.06
CA ARG A 128 -11.59 -1.26 22.54
C ARG A 128 -10.13 -1.29 23.00
N ASN A 129 -9.71 -2.33 23.72
CA ASN A 129 -8.33 -2.47 24.19
C ASN A 129 -7.37 -2.61 23.01
N GLN A 130 -7.69 -3.41 22.01
CA GLN A 130 -6.89 -3.51 20.78
C GLN A 130 -6.85 -2.18 20.03
N ALA A 131 -7.97 -1.47 19.93
CA ALA A 131 -7.99 -0.15 19.30
C ALA A 131 -7.10 0.86 20.05
N LEU A 132 -7.13 0.88 21.40
CA LEU A 132 -6.25 1.71 22.23
C LEU A 132 -4.79 1.38 21.99
N GLU A 133 -4.43 0.12 21.94
CA GLU A 133 -3.06 -0.33 21.66
C GLU A 133 -2.58 0.18 20.28
N TRP A 134 -3.41 0.02 19.25
CA TRP A 134 -3.07 0.50 17.91
C TRP A 134 -2.98 2.03 17.80
N LEU A 135 -3.83 2.78 18.54
CA LEU A 135 -3.70 4.24 18.59
C LEU A 135 -2.34 4.66 19.18
N ARG A 136 -1.90 4.00 20.27
CA ARG A 136 -0.55 4.24 20.83
C ARG A 136 0.56 3.89 19.85
N GLN A 137 0.45 2.75 19.15
CA GLN A 137 1.45 2.32 18.16
C GLN A 137 1.60 3.31 17.00
N VAL A 138 0.54 4.02 16.63
CA VAL A 138 0.59 5.07 15.61
C VAL A 138 0.76 6.49 16.20
N GLU A 139 1.15 6.59 17.47
CA GLU A 139 1.40 7.86 18.18
C GLU A 139 0.17 8.80 18.18
N ILE A 140 -1.02 8.24 18.34
CA ILE A 140 -2.24 8.97 18.64
C ILE A 140 -2.53 8.79 20.12
N ASP A 141 -2.79 9.90 20.82
CA ASP A 141 -3.09 9.88 22.24
C ASP A 141 -4.28 8.98 22.56
N ALA A 142 -4.13 8.10 23.56
CA ALA A 142 -5.17 7.15 23.95
C ALA A 142 -6.49 7.81 24.35
N ASP A 143 -6.42 9.02 24.93
CA ASP A 143 -7.58 9.80 25.34
C ASP A 143 -8.45 10.22 24.15
N ARG A 144 -7.90 10.18 22.93
CA ARG A 144 -8.60 10.53 21.71
C ARG A 144 -9.39 9.36 21.07
N ILE A 145 -9.46 8.23 21.72
CA ILE A 145 -10.15 7.03 21.18
C ILE A 145 -11.62 7.30 20.86
N ASP A 146 -12.28 8.16 21.63
CA ASP A 146 -13.70 8.51 21.45
C ASP A 146 -13.89 9.77 20.57
N ASP A 147 -12.81 10.41 20.13
CA ASP A 147 -12.86 11.56 19.24
C ASP A 147 -13.27 11.15 17.82
N LEU A 148 -13.92 12.07 17.13
CA LEU A 148 -14.27 11.90 15.72
C LEU A 148 -13.07 12.31 14.83
N PRO A 149 -12.78 11.57 13.74
CA PRO A 149 -11.68 11.88 12.84
C PRO A 149 -11.72 13.31 12.25
N ARG A 150 -12.89 13.94 12.15
CA ARG A 150 -13.03 15.34 11.71
C ARG A 150 -12.29 16.36 12.60
N THR A 151 -11.92 15.98 13.83
CA THR A 151 -11.14 16.83 14.76
C THR A 151 -9.64 16.58 14.67
N PHE A 152 -9.21 15.67 13.80
CA PHE A 152 -7.81 15.28 13.65
C PHE A 152 -7.12 16.12 12.57
N SER A 153 -5.81 16.36 12.74
CA SER A 153 -4.98 16.93 11.70
C SER A 153 -4.78 15.92 10.54
N GLY A 154 -4.30 16.37 9.38
CA GLY A 154 -4.01 15.49 8.23
C GLY A 154 -3.09 14.33 8.59
N GLY A 155 -1.99 14.62 9.32
CA GLY A 155 -1.06 13.58 9.79
C GLY A 155 -1.71 12.59 10.77
N MET A 156 -2.60 13.05 11.65
CA MET A 156 -3.35 12.17 12.56
C MET A 156 -4.36 11.30 11.80
N LEU A 157 -5.01 11.83 10.76
CA LEU A 157 -5.90 11.05 9.90
C LEU A 157 -5.13 9.93 9.18
N GLN A 158 -3.92 10.21 8.67
CA GLN A 158 -3.07 9.20 8.07
C GLN A 158 -2.64 8.12 9.08
N ARG A 159 -2.22 8.52 10.28
CA ARG A 159 -1.88 7.59 11.37
C ARG A 159 -3.08 6.71 11.76
N LEU A 160 -4.27 7.30 11.88
CA LEU A 160 -5.50 6.55 12.15
C LEU A 160 -5.84 5.56 11.03
N GLN A 161 -5.66 5.96 9.76
CA GLN A 161 -5.83 5.06 8.61
C GLN A 161 -4.86 3.88 8.67
N ILE A 162 -3.60 4.12 9.06
CA ILE A 162 -2.60 3.06 9.24
C ILE A 162 -3.02 2.11 10.37
N ALA A 163 -3.41 2.64 11.55
CA ALA A 163 -3.91 1.81 12.65
C ALA A 163 -5.09 0.93 12.22
N ARG A 164 -6.10 1.54 11.58
CA ARG A 164 -7.24 0.83 11.02
C ARG A 164 -6.83 -0.26 10.03
N THR A 165 -5.82 0.01 9.20
CA THR A 165 -5.36 -0.93 8.17
C THR A 165 -4.59 -2.09 8.78
N LEU A 166 -3.72 -1.83 9.75
CA LEU A 166 -2.79 -2.82 10.30
C LEU A 166 -3.34 -3.62 11.48
N VAL A 167 -4.45 -3.20 12.11
CA VAL A 167 -5.04 -3.90 13.28
C VAL A 167 -5.43 -5.36 12.99
N THR A 168 -5.66 -5.70 11.74
CA THR A 168 -5.97 -7.07 11.31
C THR A 168 -4.74 -7.91 11.01
N HIS A 169 -3.53 -7.37 11.20
CA HIS A 169 -2.26 -8.00 10.85
C HIS A 169 -2.23 -8.54 9.41
N PRO A 170 -2.51 -7.68 8.40
CA PRO A 170 -2.58 -8.11 7.01
C PRO A 170 -1.21 -8.61 6.53
N ARG A 171 -1.20 -9.61 5.65
CA ARG A 171 0.05 -10.10 5.02
C ARG A 171 0.51 -9.17 3.89
N LEU A 172 -0.41 -8.44 3.27
CA LEU A 172 -0.15 -7.58 2.13
C LEU A 172 -0.83 -6.21 2.32
N VAL A 173 -0.07 -5.14 2.11
CA VAL A 173 -0.60 -3.77 2.16
C VAL A 173 -0.31 -3.04 0.85
N PHE A 174 -1.32 -2.41 0.29
CA PHE A 174 -1.23 -1.51 -0.84
C PHE A 174 -1.25 -0.07 -0.32
N MET A 175 -0.25 0.73 -0.68
CA MET A 175 -0.11 2.12 -0.25
C MET A 175 -0.05 3.04 -1.48
N ASP A 176 -1.00 3.96 -1.59
CA ASP A 176 -1.04 4.96 -2.66
C ASP A 176 -0.69 6.32 -2.07
N GLU A 177 0.53 6.79 -2.32
CA GLU A 177 1.08 8.07 -1.85
C GLU A 177 0.77 8.38 -0.36
N PRO A 178 1.16 7.51 0.59
CA PRO A 178 0.70 7.58 1.98
C PRO A 178 1.12 8.85 2.72
N THR A 179 2.04 9.63 2.18
CA THR A 179 2.53 10.89 2.77
C THR A 179 2.15 12.12 1.96
N GLY A 180 1.39 11.94 0.87
CA GLY A 180 1.00 13.04 0.00
C GLY A 180 0.21 14.13 0.74
N GLY A 181 0.60 15.40 0.51
CA GLY A 181 -0.10 16.56 1.08
C GLY A 181 0.21 16.83 2.57
N LEU A 182 1.20 16.18 3.16
CA LEU A 182 1.67 16.43 4.51
C LEU A 182 2.90 17.34 4.50
N ASP A 183 3.04 18.16 5.58
CA ASP A 183 4.27 18.92 5.81
C ASP A 183 5.48 18.02 5.98
N VAL A 184 6.67 18.47 5.56
CA VAL A 184 7.92 17.69 5.53
C VAL A 184 8.23 17.03 6.89
N SER A 185 8.04 17.76 8.00
CA SER A 185 8.30 17.22 9.35
C SER A 185 7.31 16.12 9.76
N VAL A 186 6.04 16.24 9.35
CA VAL A 186 5.00 15.24 9.61
C VAL A 186 5.23 14.02 8.70
N GLN A 187 5.62 14.25 7.45
CA GLN A 187 5.97 13.21 6.49
C GLN A 187 7.11 12.33 7.02
N ALA A 188 8.22 12.93 7.46
CA ALA A 188 9.38 12.18 7.96
C ALA A 188 9.00 11.25 9.14
N ARG A 189 8.23 11.75 10.11
CA ARG A 189 7.75 10.93 11.24
C ARG A 189 6.82 9.80 10.80
N LEU A 190 5.94 10.07 9.83
CA LEU A 190 5.02 9.07 9.31
C LEU A 190 5.76 7.96 8.56
N LEU A 191 6.79 8.31 7.77
CA LEU A 191 7.63 7.33 7.06
C LEU A 191 8.40 6.43 8.03
N ASP A 192 8.97 7.00 9.09
CA ASP A 192 9.66 6.20 10.12
C ASP A 192 8.70 5.25 10.85
N LEU A 193 7.48 5.72 11.14
CA LEU A 193 6.41 4.89 11.69
C LEU A 193 6.04 3.73 10.75
N ILE A 194 5.81 4.01 9.45
CA ILE A 194 5.49 2.98 8.45
C ILE A 194 6.62 1.96 8.37
N ARG A 195 7.88 2.41 8.25
CA ARG A 195 9.06 1.55 8.19
C ARG A 195 9.11 0.60 9.39
N THR A 196 8.96 1.15 10.60
CA THR A 196 9.01 0.38 11.85
C THR A 196 7.89 -0.65 11.93
N LEU A 197 6.65 -0.26 11.60
CA LEU A 197 5.49 -1.14 11.67
C LEU A 197 5.55 -2.28 10.63
N VAL A 198 5.91 -1.95 9.38
CA VAL A 198 6.00 -2.94 8.29
C VAL A 198 7.10 -3.96 8.57
N ALA A 199 8.28 -3.52 9.02
CA ALA A 199 9.38 -4.40 9.37
C ALA A 199 9.02 -5.32 10.57
N ARG A 200 8.47 -4.74 11.66
CA ARG A 200 8.10 -5.49 12.87
C ARG A 200 7.03 -6.56 12.61
N LEU A 201 6.08 -6.25 11.73
CA LEU A 201 4.96 -7.15 11.41
C LEU A 201 5.27 -8.06 10.22
N SER A 202 6.45 -7.94 9.59
CA SER A 202 6.85 -8.70 8.40
C SER A 202 5.82 -8.61 7.27
N ILE A 203 5.24 -7.43 7.07
CA ILE A 203 4.21 -7.17 6.06
C ILE A 203 4.87 -7.01 4.69
N ALA A 204 4.32 -7.69 3.68
CA ALA A 204 4.64 -7.35 2.30
C ALA A 204 3.83 -6.11 1.86
N ALA A 205 4.47 -5.19 1.12
CA ALA A 205 3.78 -3.97 0.70
C ALA A 205 4.13 -3.56 -0.74
N VAL A 206 3.11 -3.05 -1.46
CA VAL A 206 3.29 -2.31 -2.70
C VAL A 206 3.05 -0.84 -2.39
N LEU A 207 4.10 -0.03 -2.54
CA LEU A 207 4.07 1.41 -2.30
C LEU A 207 4.10 2.14 -3.64
N VAL A 208 3.09 2.94 -3.93
CA VAL A 208 3.09 3.86 -5.06
C VAL A 208 3.49 5.25 -4.56
N THR A 209 4.50 5.83 -5.18
CA THR A 209 4.93 7.21 -4.88
C THR A 209 5.62 7.85 -6.09
N HIS A 210 5.56 9.18 -6.18
CA HIS A 210 6.39 9.96 -7.09
C HIS A 210 7.66 10.50 -6.40
N ASP A 211 7.77 10.33 -5.10
CA ASP A 211 8.90 10.78 -4.29
C ASP A 211 9.95 9.65 -4.16
N ILE A 212 11.09 9.86 -4.80
CA ILE A 212 12.24 8.93 -4.77
C ILE A 212 12.83 8.81 -3.36
N ALA A 213 12.81 9.88 -2.56
CA ALA A 213 13.32 9.84 -1.20
C ALA A 213 12.46 8.94 -0.31
N VAL A 214 11.15 8.95 -0.51
CA VAL A 214 10.22 8.02 0.15
C VAL A 214 10.51 6.57 -0.26
N ALA A 215 10.69 6.32 -1.56
CA ALA A 215 11.04 4.99 -2.06
C ALA A 215 12.38 4.50 -1.49
N ARG A 216 13.42 5.35 -1.48
CA ARG A 216 14.75 5.04 -0.90
C ARG A 216 14.66 4.66 0.58
N LEU A 217 13.83 5.37 1.35
CA LEU A 217 13.71 5.15 2.79
C LEU A 217 12.97 3.85 3.15
N LEU A 218 11.97 3.47 2.36
CA LEU A 218 11.04 2.41 2.70
C LEU A 218 11.22 1.12 1.91
N ALA A 219 11.60 1.19 0.64
CA ALA A 219 11.51 0.06 -0.27
C ALA A 219 12.78 -0.79 -0.28
N HIS A 220 12.59 -2.11 -0.39
CA HIS A 220 13.67 -3.06 -0.66
C HIS A 220 14.01 -3.12 -2.15
N ARG A 221 12.96 -3.01 -2.98
CA ARG A 221 13.08 -2.95 -4.45
C ARG A 221 12.22 -1.84 -5.03
N ILE A 222 12.64 -1.36 -6.19
CA ILE A 222 11.93 -0.35 -6.96
C ILE A 222 11.56 -0.90 -8.34
N ALA A 223 10.35 -0.58 -8.79
CA ALA A 223 9.92 -0.70 -10.18
C ALA A 223 9.64 0.72 -10.72
N VAL A 224 10.39 1.12 -11.74
CA VAL A 224 10.24 2.43 -12.38
C VAL A 224 9.22 2.31 -13.50
N MET A 225 8.16 3.12 -13.45
CA MET A 225 7.11 3.13 -14.46
C MET A 225 7.16 4.37 -15.34
N GLN A 226 7.12 4.17 -16.65
CA GLN A 226 6.96 5.22 -17.65
C GLN A 226 5.91 4.80 -18.69
N ARG A 227 4.92 5.66 -18.94
CA ARG A 227 3.89 5.45 -19.98
C ARG A 227 3.25 4.06 -19.96
N GLY A 228 2.90 3.59 -18.79
CA GLY A 228 2.23 2.30 -18.58
C GLY A 228 3.15 1.07 -18.60
N ARG A 229 4.47 1.24 -18.73
CA ARG A 229 5.44 0.14 -18.73
C ARG A 229 6.35 0.21 -17.50
N VAL A 230 6.77 -0.92 -16.98
CA VAL A 230 7.93 -1.01 -16.08
C VAL A 230 9.18 -0.99 -16.96
N VAL A 231 9.99 0.07 -16.84
CA VAL A 231 11.18 0.28 -17.67
C VAL A 231 12.46 -0.17 -16.98
N GLU A 232 12.45 -0.21 -15.65
CA GLU A 232 13.56 -0.70 -14.84
C GLU A 232 13.05 -1.25 -13.52
N THR A 233 13.65 -2.32 -13.00
CA THR A 233 13.36 -2.90 -11.69
C THR A 233 14.64 -3.49 -11.09
N GLY A 234 14.81 -3.34 -9.77
CA GLY A 234 15.98 -3.86 -9.06
C GLY A 234 15.93 -3.52 -7.58
N LEU A 235 17.02 -3.85 -6.87
CA LEU A 235 17.19 -3.39 -5.49
C LEU A 235 17.21 -1.85 -5.45
N THR A 236 16.70 -1.28 -4.37
CA THR A 236 16.54 0.18 -4.23
C THR A 236 17.86 0.92 -4.47
N ASP A 237 18.93 0.51 -3.79
CA ASP A 237 20.23 1.17 -3.93
C ASP A 237 20.79 0.99 -5.35
N GLN A 238 20.61 -0.19 -5.95
CA GLN A 238 21.09 -0.47 -7.31
C GLN A 238 20.39 0.45 -8.33
N VAL A 239 19.07 0.55 -8.30
CA VAL A 239 18.30 1.38 -9.25
C VAL A 239 18.54 2.87 -9.04
N LEU A 240 18.76 3.31 -7.78
CA LEU A 240 18.91 4.73 -7.46
C LEU A 240 20.37 5.23 -7.56
N ASP A 241 21.37 4.37 -7.36
CA ASP A 241 22.76 4.77 -7.37
C ASP A 241 23.44 4.49 -8.73
N ASP A 242 22.95 3.47 -9.47
CA ASP A 242 23.45 3.11 -10.80
C ASP A 242 22.30 2.81 -11.78
N PRO A 243 21.41 3.80 -12.07
CA PRO A 243 20.28 3.62 -12.96
C PRO A 243 20.73 3.31 -14.39
N GLN A 244 20.17 2.24 -14.99
CA GLN A 244 20.56 1.79 -16.32
C GLN A 244 19.66 2.37 -17.42
N HIS A 245 18.36 2.58 -17.13
CA HIS A 245 17.43 3.12 -18.12
C HIS A 245 17.52 4.66 -18.18
N PRO A 246 17.56 5.29 -19.38
CA PRO A 246 17.70 6.75 -19.51
C PRO A 246 16.63 7.55 -18.75
N TYR A 247 15.41 7.04 -18.69
CA TYR A 247 14.34 7.68 -17.92
C TYR A 247 14.59 7.62 -16.42
N THR A 248 15.12 6.51 -15.90
CA THR A 248 15.48 6.37 -14.48
C THR A 248 16.61 7.35 -14.13
N GLN A 249 17.61 7.48 -15.00
CA GLN A 249 18.70 8.47 -14.84
C GLN A 249 18.15 9.89 -14.72
N LEU A 250 17.22 10.25 -15.62
CA LEU A 250 16.55 11.56 -15.58
C LEU A 250 15.75 11.74 -14.28
N LEU A 251 15.00 10.72 -13.89
CA LEU A 251 14.15 10.76 -12.69
C LEU A 251 14.99 10.93 -11.41
N VAL A 252 16.09 10.20 -11.28
CA VAL A 252 17.01 10.28 -10.12
C VAL A 252 17.74 11.61 -10.11
N SER A 253 18.25 12.08 -11.24
CA SER A 253 18.97 13.36 -11.34
C SER A 253 18.08 14.56 -10.97
N SER A 254 16.79 14.52 -11.26
CA SER A 254 15.85 15.59 -10.93
C SER A 254 15.67 15.80 -9.41
N VAL A 255 15.88 14.75 -8.62
CA VAL A 255 15.78 14.81 -7.15
C VAL A 255 17.07 15.36 -6.49
N LEU A 256 18.22 15.16 -7.13
CA LEU A 256 19.50 15.66 -6.60
C LEU A 256 19.67 17.17 -6.75
N HIS A 257 18.81 17.84 -7.50
CA HIS A 257 18.87 19.27 -7.81
C HIS A 257 17.70 20.08 -7.20
N ALA A 258 16.81 19.43 -6.46
CA ALA A 258 15.69 20.07 -5.75
C ALA A 258 16.00 20.22 -4.25
#